data_c1db2f5538c8339b3178c1dcaaf1564a
#
_entry.id   c1db2f5538c8339b3178c1dcaaf1564a
#
_cell.length_a   1.000
_cell.length_b   1.000
_cell.length_c   1.000
_cell.angle_alpha   90.00
_cell.angle_beta   90.00
_cell.angle_gamma   90.00
#
_symmetry.space_group_name_H-M   'P 1'
#
loop_
_entity.id
_entity.type
_entity.pdbx_description
1 polymer ?
#
loop_
_entity_poly.entity_id
_entity_poly.type
_entity_poly.pdbx_seq_one_letter_code
_entity_poly.pdbx_strand_id
1 'polypeptide(L)'
;MRWALAKPYRQTVIPYPCINLAVERGQSGVFGIASQTISRVLEGEGLVFGVQFLPGGFRAFFGKSIAGLTDRSIPIGEVFDETEHEWEAAILSLDNDAAMIAHAESRLRAKSPQRHVDADAVLRIVNIIADEREVTKVDDVVRLAGLSKRTLERLFRQYVGVGPKWVIQHYRLHEAAEYAAADKRRDWADLAARLGYADQAHFIRDFKRFVGQSPTRYAATAGEEG
;
A
#
# COMPACT_ATOMS: atom_id res chain seq x y z
N MET A 1 0.95 -2.61 15.33
CA MET A 1 2.03 -3.61 15.42
C MET A 1 2.89 -3.29 16.62
N ARG A 2 3.12 -4.28 17.48
CA ARG A 2 4.05 -4.20 18.63
C ARG A 2 5.21 -5.17 18.37
N TRP A 3 6.39 -4.85 18.85
CA TRP A 3 7.54 -5.76 18.80
C TRP A 3 8.39 -5.67 20.06
N ALA A 4 9.03 -6.81 20.40
CA ALA A 4 10.06 -6.93 21.41
C ALA A 4 11.12 -7.89 20.86
N LEU A 5 12.25 -7.35 20.42
CA LEU A 5 13.27 -8.08 19.67
C LEU A 5 14.58 -8.15 20.44
N ALA A 6 15.10 -9.35 20.62
CA ALA A 6 16.42 -9.57 21.23
C ALA A 6 17.58 -9.19 20.31
N LYS A 7 17.34 -9.12 19.00
CA LYS A 7 18.32 -8.75 17.97
C LYS A 7 17.63 -7.88 16.92
N PRO A 8 18.40 -7.00 16.25
CA PRO A 8 17.87 -6.21 15.14
C PRO A 8 17.23 -7.09 14.07
N TYR A 9 16.03 -6.70 13.62
CA TYR A 9 15.28 -7.37 12.56
C TYR A 9 15.03 -6.40 11.39
N ARG A 10 15.44 -6.80 10.18
CA ARG A 10 15.15 -6.03 8.99
C ARG A 10 13.77 -6.38 8.45
N GLN A 11 12.82 -5.51 8.71
CA GLN A 11 11.47 -5.62 8.13
C GLN A 11 11.46 -5.02 6.73
N THR A 12 10.91 -5.78 5.78
CA THR A 12 10.67 -5.34 4.41
C THR A 12 9.17 -5.27 4.17
N VAL A 13 8.69 -4.12 3.75
CA VAL A 13 7.27 -3.88 3.46
C VAL A 13 7.11 -3.67 1.96
N ILE A 14 6.33 -4.53 1.34
CA ILE A 14 5.86 -4.35 -0.01
C ILE A 14 4.68 -3.38 0.06
N PRO A 15 4.76 -2.18 -0.55
CA PRO A 15 3.74 -1.17 -0.39
C PRO A 15 2.43 -1.59 -1.05
N TYR A 16 1.30 -1.09 -0.56
CA TYR A 16 -0.01 -1.15 -1.21
C TYR A 16 -0.37 0.22 -1.80
N PRO A 17 -1.31 0.31 -2.76
CA PRO A 17 -1.75 1.57 -3.34
C PRO A 17 -2.65 2.36 -2.37
N CYS A 18 -2.15 2.60 -1.17
CA CYS A 18 -2.85 3.21 -0.05
C CYS A 18 -2.01 4.31 0.58
N ILE A 19 -2.68 5.33 1.10
CA ILE A 19 -2.07 6.30 1.99
C ILE A 19 -2.14 5.73 3.41
N ASN A 20 -1.10 5.95 4.20
CA ASN A 20 -1.04 5.48 5.58
C ASN A 20 -0.82 6.65 6.53
N LEU A 21 -1.61 6.72 7.58
CA LEU A 21 -1.29 7.51 8.77
C LEU A 21 -0.60 6.56 9.75
N ALA A 22 0.63 6.84 10.12
CA ALA A 22 1.35 6.09 11.13
C ALA A 22 1.62 6.96 12.35
N VAL A 23 1.40 6.39 13.54
CA VAL A 23 1.67 6.99 14.83
C VAL A 23 2.72 6.12 15.52
N GLU A 24 3.94 6.61 15.56
CA GLU A 24 5.11 5.97 16.16
C GLU A 24 5.98 7.04 16.82
N ARG A 25 6.46 6.82 17.99
CA ARG A 25 7.22 7.82 18.76
C ARG A 25 8.35 8.45 17.93
N GLY A 26 8.24 9.75 17.67
CA GLY A 26 9.23 10.53 16.92
C GLY A 26 9.29 10.24 15.41
N GLN A 27 8.38 9.42 14.88
CA GLN A 27 8.32 9.07 13.45
C GLN A 27 6.89 9.07 12.90
N SER A 28 5.98 9.78 13.57
CA SER A 28 4.59 9.88 13.14
C SER A 28 4.45 10.74 11.87
N GLY A 29 3.43 10.44 11.06
CA GLY A 29 3.17 11.21 9.84
C GLY A 29 2.13 10.56 8.94
N VAL A 30 1.80 11.27 7.87
CA VAL A 30 1.01 10.74 6.76
C VAL A 30 1.96 10.38 5.63
N PHE A 31 1.97 9.10 5.26
CA PHE A 31 2.86 8.53 4.26
C PHE A 31 2.10 8.26 2.97
N GLY A 32 2.58 8.83 1.89
CA GLY A 32 2.10 8.57 0.54
C GLY A 32 2.43 7.16 0.07
N ILE A 33 1.96 6.84 -1.12
CA ILE A 33 2.30 5.56 -1.76
C ILE A 33 3.82 5.53 -1.99
N ALA A 34 4.48 4.51 -1.49
CA ALA A 34 5.85 4.22 -1.86
C ALA A 34 5.87 3.50 -3.21
N SER A 35 6.63 4.02 -4.17
CA SER A 35 6.79 3.40 -5.50
C SER A 35 7.71 2.17 -5.47
N GLN A 36 8.46 2.00 -4.38
CA GLN A 36 9.40 0.90 -4.16
C GLN A 36 9.22 0.31 -2.77
N THR A 37 9.74 -0.90 -2.58
CA THR A 37 9.79 -1.58 -1.29
C THR A 37 10.50 -0.73 -0.24
N ILE A 38 9.89 -0.64 0.93
CA ILE A 38 10.45 0.03 2.10
C ILE A 38 11.12 -1.02 2.99
N SER A 39 12.33 -0.72 3.46
CA SER A 39 13.02 -1.57 4.41
C SER A 39 13.47 -0.74 5.61
N ARG A 40 13.14 -1.22 6.81
CA ARG A 40 13.59 -0.59 8.07
C ARG A 40 14.14 -1.65 9.02
N VAL A 41 15.05 -1.26 9.87
CA VAL A 41 15.54 -2.11 10.95
C VAL A 41 14.72 -1.79 12.20
N LEU A 42 14.11 -2.83 12.77
CA LEU A 42 13.43 -2.80 14.06
C LEU A 42 14.41 -3.29 15.13
N GLU A 43 14.48 -2.59 16.25
CA GLU A 43 15.37 -2.92 17.37
C GLU A 43 14.62 -2.80 18.70
N GLY A 44 15.00 -3.61 19.68
CA GLY A 44 14.44 -3.54 21.01
C GLY A 44 12.93 -3.68 21.06
N GLU A 45 12.27 -2.82 21.81
CA GLU A 45 10.81 -2.77 21.93
C GLU A 45 10.24 -1.54 21.24
N GLY A 46 9.08 -1.72 20.61
CA GLY A 46 8.40 -0.61 19.95
C GLY A 46 6.94 -0.88 19.64
N LEU A 47 6.27 0.19 19.29
CA LEU A 47 4.86 0.21 18.90
C LEU A 47 4.66 1.19 17.76
N VAL A 48 4.03 0.73 16.70
CA VAL A 48 3.43 1.60 15.69
C VAL A 48 1.95 1.30 15.56
N PHE A 49 1.14 2.34 15.62
CA PHE A 49 -0.28 2.30 15.26
C PHE A 49 -0.44 2.87 13.85
N GLY A 50 -1.13 2.15 12.96
CA GLY A 50 -1.30 2.56 11.57
C GLY A 50 -2.76 2.56 11.15
N VAL A 51 -3.17 3.60 10.42
CA VAL A 51 -4.44 3.64 9.68
C VAL A 51 -4.14 3.61 8.20
N GLN A 52 -4.63 2.58 7.53
CA GLN A 52 -4.53 2.45 6.09
C GLN A 52 -5.81 2.96 5.43
N PHE A 53 -5.68 4.00 4.61
CA PHE A 53 -6.81 4.53 3.86
C PHE A 53 -7.01 3.72 2.58
N LEU A 54 -8.22 3.23 2.38
CA LEU A 54 -8.59 2.58 1.12
C LEU A 54 -8.30 3.50 -0.09
N PRO A 55 -7.99 2.93 -1.26
CA PRO A 55 -7.74 3.70 -2.47
C PRO A 55 -8.87 4.70 -2.74
N GLY A 56 -8.51 5.96 -2.92
CA GLY A 56 -9.45 7.06 -3.09
C GLY A 56 -9.95 7.72 -1.81
N GLY A 57 -9.91 7.03 -0.65
CA GLY A 57 -10.50 7.50 0.60
C GLY A 57 -9.79 8.70 1.23
N PHE A 58 -8.47 8.74 1.15
CA PHE A 58 -7.69 9.80 1.81
C PHE A 58 -7.89 11.19 1.20
N ARG A 59 -8.22 11.29 -0.09
CA ARG A 59 -8.42 12.58 -0.74
C ARG A 59 -9.49 13.44 -0.08
N ALA A 60 -10.52 12.83 0.51
CA ALA A 60 -11.58 13.54 1.22
C ALA A 60 -11.06 14.28 2.46
N PHE A 61 -10.02 13.77 3.12
CA PHE A 61 -9.35 14.41 4.25
C PHE A 61 -8.36 15.47 3.79
N PHE A 62 -7.60 15.18 2.74
CA PHE A 62 -6.51 16.04 2.28
C PHE A 62 -6.98 17.22 1.42
N GLY A 63 -8.10 17.08 0.71
CA GLY A 63 -8.68 18.15 -0.11
C GLY A 63 -7.95 18.44 -1.43
N LYS A 64 -6.79 17.81 -1.66
CA LYS A 64 -5.91 18.03 -2.83
C LYS A 64 -5.68 16.74 -3.60
N SER A 65 -4.99 16.82 -4.75
CA SER A 65 -4.57 15.63 -5.50
C SER A 65 -3.54 14.82 -4.71
N ILE A 66 -3.72 13.50 -4.69
CA ILE A 66 -2.83 12.57 -3.99
C ILE A 66 -1.50 12.37 -4.72
N ALA A 67 -1.41 12.73 -6.02
CA ALA A 67 -0.18 12.58 -6.81
C ALA A 67 1.06 13.28 -6.20
N GLY A 68 0.84 14.34 -5.43
CA GLY A 68 1.92 15.06 -4.74
C GLY A 68 2.51 14.33 -3.53
N LEU A 69 1.87 13.24 -3.08
CA LEU A 69 2.30 12.45 -1.91
C LEU A 69 3.08 11.18 -2.28
N THR A 70 3.13 10.79 -3.53
CA THR A 70 3.89 9.60 -3.95
C THR A 70 5.37 9.75 -3.57
N ASP A 71 5.93 8.75 -2.90
CA ASP A 71 7.30 8.73 -2.34
C ASP A 71 7.60 9.88 -1.34
N ARG A 72 6.57 10.41 -0.69
CA ARG A 72 6.69 11.51 0.27
C ARG A 72 5.86 11.24 1.51
N SER A 73 6.26 11.86 2.61
CA SER A 73 5.46 12.00 3.82
C SER A 73 5.18 13.48 4.09
N ILE A 74 4.07 13.74 4.79
CA ILE A 74 3.70 15.06 5.29
C ILE A 74 3.38 14.98 6.77
N PRO A 75 3.52 16.09 7.51
CA PRO A 75 3.06 16.20 8.89
C PRO A 75 1.57 15.87 9.02
N ILE A 76 1.20 15.27 10.16
CA ILE A 76 -0.20 14.99 10.49
C ILE A 76 -1.00 16.30 10.51
N GLY A 77 -0.42 17.37 11.03
CA GLY A 77 -1.03 18.70 11.11
C GLY A 77 -1.41 19.33 9.76
N GLU A 78 -0.80 18.89 8.65
CA GLU A 78 -1.24 19.35 7.33
C GLU A 78 -2.64 18.81 6.93
N VAL A 79 -3.15 17.81 7.65
CA VAL A 79 -4.42 17.14 7.34
C VAL A 79 -5.43 17.24 8.48
N PHE A 80 -4.98 17.11 9.74
CA PHE A 80 -5.85 16.86 10.89
C PHE A 80 -5.78 17.98 11.94
N ASP A 81 -5.39 19.13 11.74
CA ASP A 81 -5.38 20.26 12.69
C ASP A 81 -4.76 19.92 14.09
N GLU A 82 -4.02 18.82 14.19
CA GLU A 82 -3.36 18.30 15.37
C GLU A 82 -1.94 17.87 15.02
N THR A 83 -1.01 18.04 15.93
CA THR A 83 0.42 17.69 15.75
C THR A 83 0.67 16.20 15.90
N GLU A 84 1.84 15.73 15.42
CA GLU A 84 2.33 14.39 15.67
C GLU A 84 2.37 14.07 17.16
N HIS A 85 2.83 15.01 17.98
CA HIS A 85 2.94 14.85 19.44
C HIS A 85 1.57 14.62 20.10
N GLU A 86 0.53 15.32 19.66
CA GLU A 86 -0.83 15.13 20.17
C GLU A 86 -1.39 13.77 19.79
N TRP A 87 -1.11 13.29 18.57
CA TRP A 87 -1.48 11.95 18.15
C TRP A 87 -0.70 10.87 18.90
N GLU A 88 0.60 11.05 19.08
CA GLU A 88 1.45 10.13 19.84
C GLU A 88 0.99 10.03 21.30
N ALA A 89 0.80 11.16 21.96
CA ALA A 89 0.34 11.20 23.36
C ALA A 89 -1.03 10.54 23.52
N ALA A 90 -1.95 10.74 22.58
CA ALA A 90 -3.30 10.21 22.68
C ALA A 90 -3.39 8.72 22.33
N ILE A 91 -2.67 8.25 21.31
CA ILE A 91 -2.77 6.86 20.83
C ILE A 91 -1.82 5.93 21.58
N LEU A 92 -0.53 6.33 21.72
CA LEU A 92 0.50 5.44 22.29
C LEU A 92 0.43 5.30 23.83
N SER A 93 -0.38 6.12 24.50
CA SER A 93 -0.66 5.99 25.93
C SER A 93 -1.75 4.96 26.26
N LEU A 94 -2.47 4.45 25.25
CA LEU A 94 -3.57 3.53 25.44
C LEU A 94 -3.06 2.08 25.60
N ASP A 95 -3.67 1.35 26.53
CA ASP A 95 -3.20 0.04 26.95
C ASP A 95 -3.53 -1.10 25.95
N ASN A 96 -4.52 -0.89 25.08
CA ASN A 96 -4.99 -1.95 24.18
C ASN A 96 -5.40 -1.43 22.79
N ASP A 97 -5.38 -2.33 21.82
CA ASP A 97 -5.62 -2.02 20.42
C ASP A 97 -7.06 -1.51 20.17
N ALA A 98 -8.06 -2.03 20.90
CA ALA A 98 -9.46 -1.58 20.75
C ALA A 98 -9.63 -0.11 21.15
N ALA A 99 -8.98 0.32 22.22
CA ALA A 99 -8.98 1.72 22.65
C ALA A 99 -8.26 2.62 21.63
N MET A 100 -7.12 2.18 21.09
CA MET A 100 -6.41 2.90 20.03
C MET A 100 -7.28 3.07 18.78
N ILE A 101 -7.94 2.00 18.33
CA ILE A 101 -8.83 2.02 17.17
C ILE A 101 -9.99 2.99 17.42
N ALA A 102 -10.69 2.87 18.55
CA ALA A 102 -11.82 3.72 18.88
C ALA A 102 -11.43 5.19 18.92
N HIS A 103 -10.26 5.51 19.50
CA HIS A 103 -9.75 6.88 19.56
C HIS A 103 -9.42 7.43 18.16
N ALA A 104 -8.72 6.66 17.34
CA ALA A 104 -8.41 7.06 15.96
C ALA A 104 -9.68 7.25 15.12
N GLU A 105 -10.66 6.31 15.21
CA GLU A 105 -11.96 6.45 14.54
C GLU A 105 -12.70 7.72 14.94
N SER A 106 -12.71 8.05 16.24
CA SER A 106 -13.35 9.26 16.73
C SER A 106 -12.76 10.52 16.09
N ARG A 107 -11.42 10.62 16.01
CA ARG A 107 -10.72 11.74 15.36
C ARG A 107 -10.99 11.82 13.86
N LEU A 108 -10.94 10.69 13.19
CA LEU A 108 -11.22 10.62 11.74
C LEU A 108 -12.66 11.03 11.44
N ARG A 109 -13.63 10.62 12.26
CA ARG A 109 -15.04 11.00 12.13
C ARG A 109 -15.28 12.47 12.44
N ALA A 110 -14.59 13.04 13.42
CA ALA A 110 -14.67 14.45 13.77
C ALA A 110 -14.24 15.37 12.61
N LYS A 111 -13.26 14.96 11.80
CA LYS A 111 -12.86 15.68 10.57
C LYS A 111 -13.97 15.70 9.52
N SER A 112 -14.95 14.79 9.61
CA SER A 112 -16.16 14.72 8.78
C SER A 112 -15.94 15.00 7.29
N PRO A 113 -15.05 14.25 6.61
CA PRO A 113 -14.72 14.52 5.22
C PRO A 113 -15.91 14.26 4.31
N GLN A 114 -16.13 15.16 3.36
CA GLN A 114 -17.19 14.96 2.35
C GLN A 114 -16.82 13.79 1.42
N ARG A 115 -17.72 12.81 1.36
CA ARG A 115 -17.57 11.67 0.47
C ARG A 115 -17.71 12.10 -0.99
N HIS A 116 -16.77 11.68 -1.83
CA HIS A 116 -16.73 12.03 -3.24
C HIS A 116 -17.15 10.83 -4.09
N VAL A 117 -18.07 11.00 -5.02
CA VAL A 117 -18.54 9.94 -5.94
C VAL A 117 -17.36 9.30 -6.71
N ASP A 118 -16.39 10.10 -7.12
CA ASP A 118 -15.18 9.63 -7.78
C ASP A 118 -14.32 8.72 -6.89
N ALA A 119 -14.32 8.90 -5.56
CA ALA A 119 -13.59 8.04 -4.63
C ALA A 119 -14.17 6.62 -4.62
N ASP A 120 -15.50 6.50 -4.61
CA ASP A 120 -16.18 5.21 -4.68
C ASP A 120 -15.94 4.52 -6.03
N ALA A 121 -15.91 5.29 -7.12
CA ALA A 121 -15.59 4.77 -8.44
C ALA A 121 -14.14 4.24 -8.48
N VAL A 122 -13.19 4.98 -7.94
CA VAL A 122 -11.79 4.56 -7.85
C VAL A 122 -11.64 3.30 -7.01
N LEU A 123 -12.28 3.23 -5.84
CA LEU A 123 -12.24 2.03 -5.01
C LEU A 123 -12.77 0.80 -5.74
N ARG A 124 -13.92 0.92 -6.43
CA ARG A 124 -14.46 -0.18 -7.24
C ARG A 124 -13.48 -0.63 -8.33
N ILE A 125 -12.84 0.32 -9.01
CA ILE A 125 -11.87 -0.01 -10.08
C ILE A 125 -10.64 -0.70 -9.50
N VAL A 126 -10.13 -0.24 -8.35
CA VAL A 126 -8.99 -0.90 -7.71
C VAL A 126 -9.35 -2.30 -7.24
N ASN A 127 -10.57 -2.52 -6.72
CA ASN A 127 -11.05 -3.85 -6.38
C ASN A 127 -11.15 -4.77 -7.61
N ILE A 128 -11.65 -4.27 -8.75
CA ILE A 128 -11.62 -5.04 -10.02
C ILE A 128 -10.20 -5.46 -10.37
N ILE A 129 -9.22 -4.56 -10.26
CA ILE A 129 -7.81 -4.90 -10.52
C ILE A 129 -7.28 -5.95 -9.53
N ALA A 130 -7.68 -5.88 -8.27
CA ALA A 130 -7.25 -6.82 -7.24
C ALA A 130 -7.85 -8.21 -7.44
N ASP A 131 -9.15 -8.27 -7.71
CA ASP A 131 -9.92 -9.52 -7.74
C ASP A 131 -9.80 -10.27 -9.08
N GLU A 132 -9.74 -9.52 -10.21
CA GLU A 132 -9.69 -10.09 -11.55
C GLU A 132 -8.24 -10.32 -12.00
N ARG A 133 -7.75 -11.54 -11.80
CA ARG A 133 -6.35 -11.92 -12.14
C ARG A 133 -5.99 -11.76 -13.61
N GLU A 134 -6.97 -11.81 -14.51
CA GLU A 134 -6.80 -11.62 -15.96
C GLU A 134 -6.55 -10.15 -16.35
N VAL A 135 -6.81 -9.20 -15.45
CA VAL A 135 -6.50 -7.78 -15.68
C VAL A 135 -5.00 -7.56 -15.60
N THR A 136 -4.34 -7.58 -16.76
CA THR A 136 -2.88 -7.37 -16.87
C THR A 136 -2.51 -6.07 -17.59
N LYS A 137 -3.47 -5.39 -18.22
CA LYS A 137 -3.27 -4.16 -19.00
C LYS A 137 -4.28 -3.09 -18.66
N VAL A 138 -3.91 -1.84 -18.89
CA VAL A 138 -4.79 -0.68 -18.68
C VAL A 138 -6.06 -0.77 -19.54
N ASP A 139 -5.97 -1.33 -20.76
CA ASP A 139 -7.10 -1.46 -21.66
C ASP A 139 -8.15 -2.45 -21.13
N ASP A 140 -7.76 -3.45 -20.34
CA ASP A 140 -8.69 -4.35 -19.64
C ASP A 140 -9.52 -3.57 -18.63
N VAL A 141 -8.85 -2.72 -17.83
CA VAL A 141 -9.54 -1.85 -16.86
C VAL A 141 -10.47 -0.86 -17.54
N VAL A 142 -10.03 -0.25 -18.63
CA VAL A 142 -10.86 0.67 -19.46
C VAL A 142 -12.15 -0.02 -19.89
N ARG A 143 -12.05 -1.24 -20.40
CA ARG A 143 -13.20 -2.04 -20.85
C ARG A 143 -14.13 -2.40 -19.70
N LEU A 144 -13.59 -2.88 -18.57
CA LEU A 144 -14.39 -3.31 -17.42
C LEU A 144 -15.03 -2.14 -16.68
N ALA A 145 -14.32 -1.02 -16.55
CA ALA A 145 -14.83 0.17 -15.88
C ALA A 145 -15.76 1.03 -16.73
N GLY A 146 -15.80 0.81 -18.06
CA GLY A 146 -16.61 1.63 -18.99
C GLY A 146 -16.14 3.09 -19.08
N LEU A 147 -14.85 3.37 -18.83
CA LEU A 147 -14.28 4.71 -18.81
C LEU A 147 -13.27 4.89 -19.95
N SER A 148 -13.06 6.15 -20.38
CA SER A 148 -11.95 6.44 -21.27
C SER A 148 -10.61 6.32 -20.51
N LYS A 149 -9.54 5.96 -21.23
CA LYS A 149 -8.18 5.88 -20.67
C LYS A 149 -7.77 7.19 -19.99
N ARG A 150 -8.07 8.34 -20.61
CA ARG A 150 -7.80 9.67 -20.06
C ARG A 150 -8.53 9.91 -18.73
N THR A 151 -9.79 9.50 -18.62
CA THR A 151 -10.58 9.61 -17.39
C THR A 151 -9.99 8.73 -16.30
N LEU A 152 -9.66 7.48 -16.62
CA LEU A 152 -9.04 6.53 -15.71
C LEU A 152 -7.70 7.07 -15.15
N GLU A 153 -6.80 7.52 -16.02
CA GLU A 153 -5.51 8.10 -15.62
C GLU A 153 -5.68 9.34 -14.73
N ARG A 154 -6.64 10.23 -15.06
CA ARG A 154 -6.94 11.41 -14.25
C ARG A 154 -7.43 11.01 -12.85
N LEU A 155 -8.37 10.07 -12.75
CA LEU A 155 -8.91 9.58 -11.48
C LEU A 155 -7.81 8.96 -10.62
N PHE A 156 -6.98 8.10 -11.19
CA PHE A 156 -5.90 7.46 -10.47
C PHE A 156 -4.87 8.46 -9.94
N ARG A 157 -4.47 9.45 -10.75
CA ARG A 157 -3.57 10.52 -10.29
C ARG A 157 -4.17 11.35 -9.16
N GLN A 158 -5.45 11.67 -9.25
CA GLN A 158 -6.11 12.54 -8.26
C GLN A 158 -6.41 11.82 -6.95
N TYR A 159 -6.81 10.55 -6.99
CA TYR A 159 -7.36 9.82 -5.85
C TYR A 159 -6.44 8.73 -5.31
N VAL A 160 -5.58 8.15 -6.13
CA VAL A 160 -4.63 7.10 -5.72
C VAL A 160 -3.22 7.67 -5.57
N GLY A 161 -2.78 8.52 -6.50
CA GLY A 161 -1.45 9.12 -6.51
C GLY A 161 -0.52 8.52 -7.56
N VAL A 162 -0.79 7.30 -7.99
CA VAL A 162 -0.05 6.57 -9.05
C VAL A 162 -0.98 6.24 -10.21
N GLY A 163 -0.41 5.87 -11.36
CA GLY A 163 -1.21 5.51 -12.54
C GLY A 163 -1.80 4.09 -12.47
N PRO A 164 -2.85 3.80 -13.27
CA PRO A 164 -3.48 2.48 -13.27
C PRO A 164 -2.53 1.35 -13.65
N LYS A 165 -1.59 1.58 -14.56
CA LYS A 165 -0.55 0.60 -14.92
C LYS A 165 0.28 0.18 -13.70
N TRP A 166 0.67 1.13 -12.85
CA TRP A 166 1.41 0.85 -11.64
C TRP A 166 0.60 -0.03 -10.69
N VAL A 167 -0.69 0.29 -10.48
CA VAL A 167 -1.58 -0.48 -9.60
C VAL A 167 -1.76 -1.91 -10.10
N ILE A 168 -1.97 -2.11 -11.41
CA ILE A 168 -2.07 -3.45 -12.01
C ILE A 168 -0.79 -4.25 -11.74
N GLN A 169 0.36 -3.70 -12.11
CA GLN A 169 1.66 -4.36 -11.89
C GLN A 169 1.87 -4.72 -10.42
N HIS A 170 1.46 -3.83 -9.53
CA HIS A 170 1.59 -4.00 -8.10
C HIS A 170 0.79 -5.23 -7.60
N TYR A 171 -0.49 -5.33 -7.93
CA TYR A 171 -1.29 -6.50 -7.56
C TYR A 171 -0.78 -7.79 -8.19
N ARG A 172 -0.36 -7.76 -9.47
CA ARG A 172 0.22 -8.94 -10.14
C ARG A 172 1.54 -9.39 -9.48
N LEU A 173 2.35 -8.46 -8.99
CA LEU A 173 3.59 -8.80 -8.28
C LEU A 173 3.35 -9.30 -6.84
N HIS A 174 2.29 -8.83 -6.16
CA HIS A 174 1.82 -9.43 -4.92
C HIS A 174 1.38 -10.88 -5.12
N GLU A 175 0.56 -11.13 -6.14
CA GLU A 175 0.14 -12.49 -6.52
C GLU A 175 1.36 -13.39 -6.83
N ALA A 176 2.36 -12.85 -7.52
CA ALA A 176 3.60 -13.57 -7.78
C ALA A 176 4.38 -13.89 -6.50
N ALA A 177 4.40 -12.99 -5.53
CA ALA A 177 5.05 -13.22 -4.24
C ALA A 177 4.32 -14.30 -3.43
N GLU A 178 2.99 -14.27 -3.39
CA GLU A 178 2.17 -15.31 -2.77
C GLU A 178 2.41 -16.68 -3.42
N TYR A 179 2.39 -16.73 -4.75
CA TYR A 179 2.71 -17.95 -5.50
C TYR A 179 4.12 -18.46 -5.20
N ALA A 180 5.09 -17.55 -5.14
CA ALA A 180 6.46 -17.87 -4.80
C ALA A 180 6.61 -18.45 -3.38
N ALA A 181 5.81 -18.04 -2.43
CA ALA A 181 5.81 -18.57 -1.07
C ALA A 181 5.14 -19.95 -0.98
N ALA A 182 4.06 -20.18 -1.74
CA ALA A 182 3.19 -21.36 -1.61
C ALA A 182 3.69 -22.61 -2.33
N ASP A 183 4.31 -22.50 -3.51
CA ASP A 183 4.64 -23.65 -4.36
C ASP A 183 6.16 -23.94 -4.44
N LYS A 184 6.53 -25.23 -4.30
CA LYS A 184 7.91 -25.72 -4.43
C LYS A 184 8.31 -26.05 -5.88
N ARG A 185 7.34 -26.28 -6.78
CA ARG A 185 7.56 -26.55 -8.21
C ARG A 185 7.16 -25.34 -9.05
N ARG A 186 8.04 -24.37 -9.17
CA ARG A 186 7.74 -23.07 -9.75
C ARG A 186 8.19 -22.99 -11.21
N ASP A 187 7.24 -22.80 -12.10
CA ASP A 187 7.52 -22.39 -13.48
C ASP A 187 7.41 -20.86 -13.58
N TRP A 188 8.57 -20.21 -13.53
CA TRP A 188 8.64 -18.74 -13.61
C TRP A 188 8.30 -18.20 -14.99
N ALA A 189 8.46 -19.00 -16.06
CA ALA A 189 8.12 -18.60 -17.41
C ALA A 189 6.59 -18.59 -17.60
N ASP A 190 5.91 -19.65 -17.14
CA ASP A 190 4.45 -19.73 -17.14
C ASP A 190 3.84 -18.62 -16.27
N LEU A 191 4.37 -18.41 -15.06
CA LEU A 191 3.90 -17.32 -14.19
C LEU A 191 4.07 -15.95 -14.85
N ALA A 192 5.23 -15.67 -15.46
CA ALA A 192 5.46 -14.41 -16.17
C ALA A 192 4.43 -14.18 -17.28
N ALA A 193 4.15 -15.22 -18.07
CA ALA A 193 3.14 -15.15 -19.14
C ALA A 193 1.74 -14.87 -18.60
N ARG A 194 1.31 -15.57 -17.53
CA ARG A 194 0.01 -15.35 -16.87
C ARG A 194 -0.13 -13.93 -16.30
N LEU A 195 0.94 -13.36 -15.80
CA LEU A 195 0.97 -11.99 -15.26
C LEU A 195 1.11 -10.92 -16.35
N GLY A 196 1.09 -11.30 -17.63
CA GLY A 196 1.11 -10.39 -18.77
C GLY A 196 2.49 -9.84 -19.13
N TYR A 197 3.59 -10.45 -18.65
CA TYR A 197 4.95 -10.09 -19.04
C TYR A 197 5.33 -10.70 -20.40
N ALA A 198 6.08 -9.93 -21.18
CA ALA A 198 6.54 -10.39 -22.49
C ALA A 198 7.53 -11.55 -22.39
N ASP A 199 8.35 -11.57 -21.33
CA ASP A 199 9.34 -12.62 -21.05
C ASP A 199 9.66 -12.73 -19.56
N GLN A 200 10.25 -13.85 -19.17
CA GLN A 200 10.66 -14.14 -17.80
C GLN A 200 11.71 -13.17 -17.27
N ALA A 201 12.62 -12.68 -18.11
CA ALA A 201 13.67 -11.77 -17.67
C ALA A 201 13.11 -10.40 -17.25
N HIS A 202 12.10 -9.90 -17.97
CA HIS A 202 11.36 -8.71 -17.63
C HIS A 202 10.62 -8.89 -16.29
N PHE A 203 9.90 -9.99 -16.11
CA PHE A 203 9.26 -10.35 -14.85
C PHE A 203 10.24 -10.37 -13.67
N ILE A 204 11.38 -11.07 -13.80
CA ILE A 204 12.39 -11.18 -12.74
C ILE A 204 12.95 -9.80 -12.35
N ARG A 205 13.21 -8.91 -13.33
CA ARG A 205 13.67 -7.53 -13.06
C ARG A 205 12.64 -6.74 -12.27
N ASP A 206 11.38 -6.77 -12.68
CA ASP A 206 10.30 -6.05 -12.02
C ASP A 206 10.01 -6.61 -10.63
N PHE A 207 9.96 -7.93 -10.48
CA PHE A 207 9.80 -8.59 -9.18
C PHE A 207 10.94 -8.21 -8.21
N LYS A 208 12.20 -8.27 -8.68
CA LYS A 208 13.34 -7.88 -7.86
C LYS A 208 13.29 -6.40 -7.43
N ARG A 209 12.87 -5.52 -8.33
CA ARG A 209 12.68 -4.09 -8.00
C ARG A 209 11.57 -3.89 -6.97
N PHE A 210 10.50 -4.67 -7.05
CA PHE A 210 9.31 -4.58 -6.22
C PHE A 210 9.48 -5.25 -4.86
N VAL A 211 10.07 -6.45 -4.80
CA VAL A 211 10.23 -7.26 -3.58
C VAL A 211 11.61 -7.06 -2.93
N GLY A 212 12.57 -6.50 -3.66
CA GLY A 212 13.95 -6.31 -3.19
C GLY A 212 14.88 -7.50 -3.48
N GLN A 213 14.34 -8.65 -3.89
CA GLN A 213 15.10 -9.86 -4.21
C GLN A 213 14.46 -10.63 -5.36
N SER A 214 15.23 -11.55 -5.98
CA SER A 214 14.71 -12.36 -7.08
C SER A 214 13.59 -13.31 -6.63
N PRO A 215 12.66 -13.73 -7.52
CA PRO A 215 11.60 -14.68 -7.17
C PRO A 215 12.12 -15.96 -6.53
N THR A 216 13.21 -16.50 -7.06
CA THR A 216 13.84 -17.74 -6.54
C THR A 216 14.39 -17.55 -5.12
N ARG A 217 15.02 -16.41 -4.86
CA ARG A 217 15.54 -16.11 -3.50
C ARG A 217 14.41 -15.86 -2.52
N TYR A 218 13.39 -15.10 -2.90
CA TYR A 218 12.21 -14.86 -2.08
C TYR A 218 11.52 -16.16 -1.68
N ALA A 219 11.36 -17.05 -2.64
CA ALA A 219 10.79 -18.37 -2.44
C ALA A 219 11.58 -19.26 -1.48
N ALA A 220 12.89 -19.15 -1.45
CA ALA A 220 13.74 -19.89 -0.50
C ALA A 220 13.57 -19.34 0.94
N THR A 221 13.57 -18.01 1.12
CA THR A 221 13.46 -17.38 2.44
C THR A 221 12.04 -17.48 3.03
N ALA A 222 11.00 -17.36 2.21
CA ALA A 222 9.60 -17.50 2.67
C ALA A 222 9.26 -18.92 3.17
N GLY A 223 10.00 -19.93 2.73
CA GLY A 223 9.84 -21.31 3.19
C GLY A 223 10.54 -21.62 4.53
N GLU A 224 11.33 -20.70 5.08
CA GLU A 224 12.05 -20.84 6.36
C GLU A 224 11.34 -20.12 7.53
N GLU A 225 10.37 -19.28 7.25
CA GLU A 225 9.60 -18.49 8.25
C GLU A 225 8.21 -19.08 8.58
N GLY A 226 7.88 -20.28 8.04
CA GLY A 226 6.57 -20.95 8.19
C GLY A 226 6.56 -22.07 9.24
#